data_819e3492a68caded981426aa80ea14a0
#
_entry.id   819e3492a68caded981426aa80ea14a0
#
_cell.length_a   1.000
_cell.length_b   1.000
_cell.length_c   1.000
_cell.angle_alpha   90.00
_cell.angle_beta   90.00
_cell.angle_gamma   90.00
#
_symmetry.space_group_name_H-M   'P 1'
#
loop_
_entity.id
_entity.type
_entity.pdbx_description
1 polymer ?
#
loop_
_entity_poly.entity_id
_entity_poly.type
_entity_poly.pdbx_seq_one_letter_code
_entity_poly.pdbx_strand_id
1 'polypeptide(L)'
;SSLFQGEGGLSKMGVSTAYLFDKGLSVGTNLSYVTGTITQTETQGNATEETSSYKHTFYADFGIQYKWAIDRERFFVAGAVYGYSQNFRQENNLYVSSSSGGEDIESSLKRYRQCLPQFFGVGASYNCLRWMATIDYKYIDWSRMESSQSNVSFQNQHRLSLGGKYTPGNVYRNPVSLLLGTGISNSYIVIQKKKATDYYISTGLNFGLRNNNVLSFGLKYKGQMKVPNGMQKENSFSLFLNITFSERTYRAKIQ
;
A
#
# COMPACT_ATOMS: atom_id res chain seq x y z
N SER A 1 -7.01 31.09 -17.51
CA SER A 1 -7.11 30.04 -16.48
C SER A 1 -6.74 28.70 -17.11
N SER A 2 -5.88 27.93 -16.47
CA SER A 2 -5.58 26.57 -16.86
C SER A 2 -6.36 25.61 -15.94
N LEU A 3 -6.95 24.57 -16.52
CA LEU A 3 -7.60 23.48 -15.80
C LEU A 3 -6.74 22.22 -15.96
N PHE A 4 -6.41 21.59 -14.84
CA PHE A 4 -5.67 20.33 -14.83
C PHE A 4 -6.56 19.24 -14.23
N GLN A 5 -6.73 18.13 -14.95
CA GLN A 5 -7.54 16.98 -14.55
C GLN A 5 -6.72 15.70 -14.71
N GLY A 6 -6.78 14.80 -13.72
CA GLY A 6 -6.15 13.48 -13.77
C GLY A 6 -7.19 12.40 -13.51
N GLU A 7 -7.20 11.38 -14.36
CA GLU A 7 -8.11 10.24 -14.28
C GLU A 7 -7.37 8.91 -14.43
N GLY A 8 -8.00 7.82 -13.97
CA GLY A 8 -7.48 6.48 -14.12
C GLY A 8 -6.88 5.90 -12.85
N GLY A 9 -6.17 4.79 -12.99
CA GLY A 9 -5.55 4.08 -11.89
C GLY A 9 -4.86 2.81 -12.31
N LEU A 10 -4.15 2.19 -11.37
CA LEU A 10 -3.50 0.91 -11.57
C LEU A 10 -4.24 -0.17 -10.79
N SER A 11 -4.55 -1.26 -11.46
CA SER A 11 -5.11 -2.48 -10.87
C SER A 11 -4.00 -3.49 -10.62
N LYS A 12 -4.05 -4.16 -9.47
CA LYS A 12 -3.10 -5.22 -9.10
C LYS A 12 -3.86 -6.53 -8.92
N MET A 13 -3.51 -7.54 -9.72
CA MET A 13 -3.98 -8.92 -9.58
C MET A 13 -2.81 -9.78 -9.11
N GLY A 14 -3.03 -10.70 -8.17
CA GLY A 14 -1.92 -11.49 -7.65
C GLY A 14 -2.34 -12.81 -7.04
N VAL A 15 -1.36 -13.70 -6.96
CA VAL A 15 -1.45 -15.00 -6.29
C VAL A 15 -0.40 -15.05 -5.20
N SER A 16 -0.81 -15.47 -4.02
CA SER A 16 0.06 -15.62 -2.86
C SER A 16 0.16 -17.09 -2.50
N THR A 17 1.36 -17.53 -2.18
CA THR A 17 1.60 -18.86 -1.64
C THR A 17 2.52 -18.77 -0.43
N ALA A 18 2.31 -19.65 0.54
CA ALA A 18 3.16 -19.75 1.72
C ALA A 18 3.27 -21.20 2.17
N TYR A 19 4.42 -21.51 2.74
CA TYR A 19 4.70 -22.81 3.33
C TYR A 19 5.16 -22.66 4.77
N LEU A 20 4.54 -23.43 5.67
CA LEU A 20 4.91 -23.51 7.06
C LEU A 20 5.78 -24.75 7.27
N PHE A 21 7.04 -24.53 7.62
CA PHE A 21 7.98 -25.56 8.01
C PHE A 21 7.75 -25.97 9.48
N ASP A 22 8.28 -27.14 9.83
CA ASP A 22 8.34 -27.54 11.23
C ASP A 22 9.09 -26.49 12.07
N LYS A 23 8.73 -26.38 13.34
CA LYS A 23 9.32 -25.44 14.32
C LYS A 23 8.95 -23.95 14.12
N GLY A 24 7.90 -23.64 13.36
CA GLY A 24 7.32 -22.29 13.31
C GLY A 24 7.94 -21.34 12.28
N LEU A 25 8.81 -21.81 11.39
CA LEU A 25 9.33 -21.06 10.26
C LEU A 25 8.32 -21.08 9.12
N SER A 26 7.97 -19.91 8.58
CA SER A 26 7.12 -19.78 7.39
C SER A 26 7.85 -18.97 6.31
N VAL A 27 7.71 -19.37 5.08
CA VAL A 27 8.21 -18.64 3.90
C VAL A 27 7.06 -18.45 2.92
N GLY A 28 6.95 -17.28 2.35
CA GLY A 28 5.88 -16.96 1.41
C GLY A 28 6.36 -16.07 0.27
N THR A 29 5.61 -16.09 -0.81
CA THR A 29 5.80 -15.22 -1.96
C THR A 29 4.47 -14.75 -2.52
N ASN A 30 4.46 -13.52 -3.03
CA ASN A 30 3.36 -12.95 -3.79
C ASN A 30 3.85 -12.69 -5.21
N LEU A 31 3.13 -13.20 -6.20
CA LEU A 31 3.31 -12.88 -7.60
C LEU A 31 2.14 -12.03 -8.06
N SER A 32 2.41 -10.88 -8.66
CA SER A 32 1.37 -9.93 -9.03
C SER A 32 1.60 -9.38 -10.43
N TYR A 33 0.52 -9.13 -11.13
CA TYR A 33 0.47 -8.35 -12.36
C TYR A 33 -0.20 -7.03 -12.09
N VAL A 34 0.48 -5.94 -12.41
CA VAL A 34 -0.01 -4.57 -12.23
C VAL A 34 -0.23 -3.97 -13.61
N THR A 35 -1.42 -3.43 -13.86
CA THR A 35 -1.78 -2.83 -15.15
C THR A 35 -2.78 -1.71 -14.95
N GLY A 36 -2.81 -0.76 -15.87
CA GLY A 36 -3.81 0.31 -15.90
C GLY A 36 -3.40 1.48 -16.77
N THR A 37 -4.35 2.40 -16.94
CA THR A 37 -4.16 3.62 -17.71
C THR A 37 -4.31 4.83 -16.78
N ILE A 38 -3.45 5.81 -16.94
CA ILE A 38 -3.52 7.11 -16.28
C ILE A 38 -3.58 8.16 -17.37
N THR A 39 -4.65 8.95 -17.36
CA THR A 39 -4.88 10.04 -18.29
C THR A 39 -4.74 11.37 -17.56
N GLN A 40 -3.98 12.28 -18.11
CA GLN A 40 -3.82 13.66 -17.63
C GLN A 40 -4.28 14.62 -18.72
N THR A 41 -5.21 15.49 -18.38
CA THR A 41 -5.76 16.50 -19.30
C THR A 41 -5.41 17.86 -18.78
N GLU A 42 -4.76 18.68 -19.61
CA GLU A 42 -4.48 20.08 -19.33
C GLU A 42 -5.20 20.94 -20.39
N THR A 43 -6.10 21.82 -19.93
CA THR A 43 -6.80 22.76 -20.81
C THR A 43 -6.32 24.15 -20.53
N GLN A 44 -5.80 24.82 -21.55
CA GLN A 44 -5.34 26.21 -21.48
C GLN A 44 -5.99 27.06 -22.61
N GLY A 45 -6.93 27.90 -22.24
CA GLY A 45 -7.72 28.65 -23.21
C GLY A 45 -8.55 27.73 -24.13
N ASN A 46 -8.27 27.74 -25.42
CA ASN A 46 -8.95 26.93 -26.44
C ASN A 46 -8.17 25.62 -26.79
N ALA A 47 -7.02 25.40 -26.19
CA ALA A 47 -6.21 24.20 -26.42
C ALA A 47 -6.38 23.20 -25.28
N THR A 48 -6.52 21.92 -25.63
CA THR A 48 -6.57 20.81 -24.69
C THR A 48 -5.47 19.83 -25.06
N GLU A 49 -4.62 19.53 -24.09
CA GLU A 49 -3.59 18.51 -24.14
C GLU A 49 -4.00 17.33 -23.28
N GLU A 50 -4.10 16.15 -23.88
CA GLU A 50 -4.41 14.90 -23.18
C GLU A 50 -3.22 13.95 -23.31
N THR A 51 -2.65 13.57 -22.18
CA THR A 51 -1.61 12.54 -22.09
C THR A 51 -2.17 11.27 -21.50
N SER A 52 -2.23 10.22 -22.29
CA SER A 52 -2.65 8.88 -21.85
C SER A 52 -1.44 7.96 -21.71
N SER A 53 -1.27 7.34 -20.54
CA SER A 53 -0.18 6.42 -20.21
C SER A 53 -0.72 5.07 -19.80
N TYR A 54 -0.62 4.07 -20.69
CA TYR A 54 -0.86 2.68 -20.35
C TYR A 54 0.39 2.07 -19.74
N LYS A 55 0.23 1.41 -18.59
CA LYS A 55 1.34 0.85 -17.81
C LYS A 55 1.04 -0.57 -17.39
N HIS A 56 2.03 -1.45 -17.51
CA HIS A 56 1.92 -2.81 -17.00
C HIS A 56 3.27 -3.35 -16.55
N THR A 57 3.26 -4.26 -15.58
CA THR A 57 4.46 -4.96 -15.11
C THR A 57 4.11 -6.18 -14.27
N PHE A 58 5.03 -7.14 -14.19
CA PHE A 58 5.00 -8.20 -13.20
C PHE A 58 5.79 -7.79 -11.96
N TYR A 59 5.33 -8.21 -10.81
CA TYR A 59 5.94 -7.88 -9.54
C TYR A 59 5.91 -9.08 -8.60
N ALA A 60 6.99 -9.30 -7.86
CA ALA A 60 7.06 -10.30 -6.83
C ALA A 60 7.61 -9.73 -5.54
N ASP A 61 7.11 -10.21 -4.43
CA ASP A 61 7.67 -9.99 -3.10
C ASP A 61 7.77 -11.31 -2.33
N PHE A 62 8.72 -11.36 -1.40
CA PHE A 62 9.08 -12.54 -0.63
C PHE A 62 9.03 -12.19 0.85
N GLY A 63 8.55 -13.15 1.65
CA GLY A 63 8.47 -13.01 3.08
C GLY A 63 8.99 -14.22 3.81
N ILE A 64 9.58 -13.97 4.96
CA ILE A 64 9.98 -14.99 5.94
C ILE A 64 9.45 -14.59 7.30
N GLN A 65 8.96 -15.53 8.05
CA GLN A 65 8.41 -15.32 9.38
C GLN A 65 8.79 -16.48 10.29
N TYR A 66 9.12 -16.17 11.53
CA TYR A 66 9.37 -17.16 12.56
C TYR A 66 8.49 -16.92 13.78
N LYS A 67 7.84 -17.99 14.25
CA LYS A 67 6.98 -17.98 15.43
C LYS A 67 7.65 -18.72 16.57
N TRP A 68 7.93 -18.01 17.67
CA TRP A 68 8.38 -18.59 18.94
C TRP A 68 7.19 -18.77 19.87
N ALA A 69 6.80 -19.99 20.14
CA ALA A 69 5.83 -20.30 21.18
C ALA A 69 6.54 -20.23 22.55
N ILE A 70 6.04 -19.36 23.44
CA ILE A 70 6.49 -19.27 24.83
C ILE A 70 5.71 -20.29 25.66
N ASP A 71 4.40 -20.28 25.49
CA ASP A 71 3.47 -21.24 26.03
C ASP A 71 2.24 -21.43 25.10
N ARG A 72 1.15 -22.05 25.58
CA ARG A 72 -0.06 -22.32 24.79
C ARG A 72 -0.79 -21.04 24.36
N GLU A 73 -0.64 -19.97 25.14
CA GLU A 73 -1.39 -18.72 24.96
C GLU A 73 -0.50 -17.56 24.53
N ARG A 74 0.82 -17.65 24.74
CA ARG A 74 1.77 -16.56 24.45
C ARG A 74 2.78 -17.00 23.40
N PHE A 75 2.94 -16.16 22.40
CA PHE A 75 3.94 -16.38 21.36
C PHE A 75 4.43 -15.04 20.79
N PHE A 76 5.65 -15.08 20.34
CA PHE A 76 6.31 -13.98 19.64
C PHE A 76 6.44 -14.36 18.16
N VAL A 77 6.23 -13.39 17.27
CA VAL A 77 6.44 -13.56 15.84
C VAL A 77 7.36 -12.47 15.36
N ALA A 78 8.40 -12.82 14.63
CA ALA A 78 9.22 -11.88 13.89
C ALA A 78 9.19 -12.24 12.40
N GLY A 79 9.24 -11.23 11.55
CA GLY A 79 9.21 -11.44 10.11
C GLY A 79 9.98 -10.38 9.35
N ALA A 80 10.36 -10.73 8.12
CA ALA A 80 10.96 -9.83 7.16
C ALA A 80 10.31 -10.03 5.80
N VAL A 81 10.19 -8.94 5.04
CA VAL A 81 9.66 -8.95 3.67
C VAL A 81 10.58 -8.17 2.74
N TYR A 82 10.71 -8.63 1.52
CA TYR A 82 11.50 -8.00 0.49
C TYR A 82 10.74 -7.98 -0.82
N GLY A 83 10.64 -6.82 -1.45
CA GLY A 83 10.12 -6.66 -2.80
C GLY A 83 11.16 -6.00 -3.70
N TYR A 84 11.45 -6.62 -4.84
CA TYR A 84 12.44 -6.06 -5.75
C TYR A 84 11.85 -4.96 -6.62
N SER A 85 12.69 -4.06 -7.11
CA SER A 85 12.28 -2.99 -8.01
C SER A 85 11.97 -3.52 -9.40
N GLN A 86 10.84 -3.10 -9.98
CA GLN A 86 10.42 -3.49 -11.31
C GLN A 86 9.96 -2.28 -12.13
N ASN A 87 10.55 -2.11 -13.32
CA ASN A 87 10.16 -1.04 -14.23
C ASN A 87 8.80 -1.34 -14.86
N PHE A 88 7.98 -0.31 -15.04
CA PHE A 88 6.80 -0.39 -15.87
C PHE A 88 7.19 -0.43 -17.35
N ARG A 89 6.55 -1.32 -18.10
CA ARG A 89 6.40 -1.13 -19.54
C ARG A 89 5.28 -0.13 -19.74
N GLN A 90 5.56 0.93 -20.48
CA GLN A 90 4.61 2.03 -20.66
C GLN A 90 4.51 2.44 -22.12
N GLU A 91 3.31 2.78 -22.52
CA GLU A 91 2.97 3.38 -23.81
C GLU A 91 2.31 4.72 -23.51
N ASN A 92 2.92 5.80 -23.99
CA ASN A 92 2.44 7.15 -23.76
C ASN A 92 1.98 7.75 -25.07
N ASN A 93 0.74 8.18 -25.13
CA ASN A 93 0.14 8.87 -26.27
C ASN A 93 -0.22 10.28 -25.83
N LEU A 94 0.07 11.24 -26.71
CA LEU A 94 -0.27 12.63 -26.54
C LEU A 94 -1.28 13.02 -27.63
N TYR A 95 -2.40 13.56 -27.21
CA TYR A 95 -3.41 14.16 -28.08
C TYR A 95 -3.47 15.64 -27.76
N VAL A 96 -3.31 16.46 -28.79
CA VAL A 96 -3.48 17.92 -28.69
C VAL A 96 -4.61 18.32 -29.62
N SER A 97 -5.66 18.90 -29.05
CA SER A 97 -6.80 19.38 -29.79
C SER A 97 -7.01 20.90 -29.53
N SER A 98 -7.52 21.62 -30.54
CA SER A 98 -7.86 23.01 -30.41
C SER A 98 -9.28 23.26 -30.89
N SER A 99 -10.08 23.92 -30.06
CA SER A 99 -11.46 24.31 -30.42
C SER A 99 -11.55 25.37 -31.54
N SER A 100 -10.42 25.94 -31.95
CA SER A 100 -10.34 26.92 -33.05
C SER A 100 -10.10 26.33 -34.44
N GLY A 101 -10.21 25.01 -34.63
CA GLY A 101 -10.19 24.35 -35.94
C GLY A 101 -8.79 23.99 -36.46
N GLY A 102 -7.81 23.81 -35.58
CA GLY A 102 -6.51 23.21 -35.92
C GLY A 102 -6.60 21.68 -36.09
N GLU A 103 -5.64 21.08 -36.80
CA GLU A 103 -5.52 19.64 -36.89
C GLU A 103 -5.14 19.07 -35.53
N ASP A 104 -5.77 17.94 -35.14
CA ASP A 104 -5.41 17.20 -33.93
C ASP A 104 -4.04 16.55 -34.15
N ILE A 105 -3.13 16.75 -33.19
CA ILE A 105 -1.78 16.20 -33.22
C ILE A 105 -1.72 15.00 -32.29
N GLU A 106 -1.41 13.83 -32.87
CA GLU A 106 -1.08 12.62 -32.11
C GLU A 106 0.43 12.39 -32.16
N SER A 107 1.08 12.28 -31.01
CA SER A 107 2.51 11.99 -30.93
C SER A 107 2.86 11.07 -29.77
N SER A 108 3.94 10.31 -29.92
CA SER A 108 4.49 9.50 -28.81
C SER A 108 5.40 10.36 -27.95
N LEU A 109 5.11 10.40 -26.64
CA LEU A 109 5.91 11.16 -25.69
C LEU A 109 7.17 10.42 -25.23
N LYS A 110 8.15 11.20 -24.79
CA LYS A 110 9.36 10.69 -24.13
C LYS A 110 8.98 9.84 -22.92
N ARG A 111 9.56 8.65 -22.83
CA ARG A 111 9.35 7.73 -21.71
C ARG A 111 10.24 8.14 -20.53
N TYR A 112 9.62 8.42 -19.38
CA TYR A 112 10.33 8.56 -18.12
C TYR A 112 10.36 7.22 -17.41
N ARG A 113 11.47 6.93 -16.71
CA ARG A 113 11.59 5.69 -15.93
C ARG A 113 10.62 5.76 -14.75
N GLN A 114 9.59 4.95 -14.81
CA GLN A 114 8.67 4.71 -13.71
C GLN A 114 8.77 3.26 -13.29
N CYS A 115 8.86 3.02 -11.99
CA CYS A 115 9.04 1.68 -11.45
C CYS A 115 8.21 1.48 -10.18
N LEU A 116 7.88 0.23 -9.89
CA LEU A 116 7.52 -0.19 -8.55
C LEU A 116 8.82 -0.19 -7.73
N PRO A 117 8.86 0.53 -6.59
CA PRO A 117 10.10 0.67 -5.82
C PRO A 117 10.48 -0.64 -5.15
N GLN A 118 11.77 -0.84 -4.99
CA GLN A 118 12.30 -1.85 -4.09
C GLN A 118 11.92 -1.50 -2.65
N PHE A 119 11.57 -2.52 -1.85
CA PHE A 119 11.34 -2.30 -0.44
C PHE A 119 11.88 -3.45 0.42
N PHE A 120 12.19 -3.10 1.65
CA PHE A 120 12.52 -4.02 2.71
C PHE A 120 11.70 -3.67 3.95
N GLY A 121 11.13 -4.68 4.60
CA GLY A 121 10.35 -4.50 5.81
C GLY A 121 10.73 -5.54 6.85
N VAL A 122 10.74 -5.13 8.11
CA VAL A 122 10.87 -6.02 9.27
C VAL A 122 9.78 -5.69 10.27
N GLY A 123 9.28 -6.70 10.94
CA GLY A 123 8.25 -6.54 11.93
C GLY A 123 8.31 -7.58 13.02
N ALA A 124 7.73 -7.23 14.14
CA ALA A 124 7.61 -8.12 15.27
C ALA A 124 6.25 -7.96 15.95
N SER A 125 5.71 -9.05 16.45
CA SER A 125 4.50 -9.04 17.27
C SER A 125 4.62 -9.92 18.47
N TYR A 126 4.12 -9.43 19.59
CA TYR A 126 3.89 -10.21 20.79
C TYR A 126 2.40 -10.48 20.93
N ASN A 127 2.04 -11.72 21.07
CA ASN A 127 0.66 -12.17 21.18
C ASN A 127 0.47 -12.89 22.51
N CYS A 128 -0.57 -12.52 23.21
CA CYS A 128 -1.08 -13.31 24.32
C CYS A 128 -2.60 -13.42 24.17
N LEU A 129 -3.26 -14.24 24.98
CA LEU A 129 -4.66 -14.61 24.78
C LEU A 129 -5.59 -13.43 24.44
N ARG A 130 -5.45 -12.31 25.14
CA ARG A 130 -6.31 -11.12 24.97
C ARG A 130 -5.64 -9.92 24.32
N TRP A 131 -4.30 -9.90 24.31
CA TRP A 131 -3.52 -8.76 23.86
C TRP A 131 -2.62 -9.15 22.69
N MET A 132 -2.47 -8.24 21.77
CA MET A 132 -1.43 -8.30 20.75
C MET A 132 -0.82 -6.90 20.62
N ALA A 133 0.50 -6.84 20.56
CA ALA A 133 1.24 -5.62 20.22
C ALA A 133 2.12 -5.90 19.01
N THR A 134 2.21 -4.95 18.09
CA THR A 134 3.02 -5.06 16.87
C THR A 134 3.87 -3.82 16.67
N ILE A 135 5.04 -4.02 16.09
CA ILE A 135 5.92 -2.98 15.59
C ILE A 135 6.42 -3.39 14.20
N ASP A 136 6.34 -2.47 13.24
CA ASP A 136 6.79 -2.70 11.87
C ASP A 136 7.61 -1.51 11.38
N TYR A 137 8.72 -1.81 10.72
CA TYR A 137 9.51 -0.83 10.00
C TYR A 137 9.59 -1.22 8.53
N LYS A 138 9.38 -0.26 7.63
CA LYS A 138 9.49 -0.45 6.18
C LYS A 138 10.33 0.65 5.56
N TYR A 139 11.35 0.24 4.81
CA TYR A 139 12.16 1.07 3.94
C TYR A 139 11.73 0.87 2.49
N ILE A 140 11.55 1.95 1.74
CA ILE A 140 11.14 1.91 0.33
C ILE A 140 12.09 2.80 -0.47
N ASP A 141 12.76 2.22 -1.45
CA ASP A 141 13.72 2.89 -2.31
C ASP A 141 13.03 3.45 -3.56
N TRP A 142 12.80 4.76 -3.56
CA TRP A 142 12.24 5.51 -4.68
C TRP A 142 13.30 6.15 -5.58
N SER A 143 14.60 5.94 -5.32
CA SER A 143 15.72 6.60 -6.03
C SER A 143 15.75 6.33 -7.53
N ARG A 144 15.09 5.24 -7.98
CA ARG A 144 15.02 4.84 -9.39
C ARG A 144 13.90 5.48 -10.17
N MET A 145 12.99 6.21 -9.52
CA MET A 145 11.92 6.93 -10.19
C MET A 145 12.41 8.27 -10.76
N GLU A 146 11.99 8.56 -11.97
CA GLU A 146 12.25 9.83 -12.63
C GLU A 146 10.95 10.66 -12.68
N SER A 147 11.08 11.98 -12.53
CA SER A 147 10.00 12.93 -12.69
C SER A 147 10.08 13.64 -14.04
N SER A 148 8.95 13.90 -14.66
CA SER A 148 8.85 14.78 -15.82
C SER A 148 9.05 16.24 -15.43
N GLN A 149 8.82 16.59 -14.16
CA GLN A 149 8.89 17.96 -13.65
C GLN A 149 10.26 18.20 -12.99
N SER A 150 10.95 19.26 -13.37
CA SER A 150 12.30 19.61 -12.87
C SER A 150 12.35 20.00 -11.38
N ASN A 151 11.21 20.42 -10.82
CA ASN A 151 11.07 20.84 -9.43
C ASN A 151 10.65 19.71 -8.48
N VAL A 152 10.39 18.50 -9.02
CA VAL A 152 9.98 17.32 -8.26
C VAL A 152 11.09 16.27 -8.32
N SER A 153 11.48 15.77 -7.16
CA SER A 153 12.43 14.66 -7.02
C SER A 153 11.91 13.63 -6.04
N PHE A 154 12.44 12.42 -6.12
CA PHE A 154 12.05 11.33 -5.24
C PHE A 154 13.14 11.04 -4.22
N GLN A 155 12.74 10.67 -3.01
CA GLN A 155 13.64 10.26 -1.93
C GLN A 155 13.15 8.96 -1.29
N ASN A 156 14.07 8.26 -0.65
CA ASN A 156 13.76 7.05 0.07
C ASN A 156 12.78 7.29 1.22
N GLN A 157 11.84 6.39 1.36
CA GLN A 157 10.78 6.48 2.36
C GLN A 157 11.04 5.50 3.50
N HIS A 158 10.95 6.01 4.72
CA HIS A 158 11.00 5.25 5.96
C HIS A 158 9.61 5.30 6.60
N ARG A 159 9.09 4.16 7.00
CA ARG A 159 7.80 4.06 7.67
C ARG A 159 7.96 3.22 8.92
N LEU A 160 7.56 3.77 10.06
CA LEU A 160 7.44 3.08 11.33
C LEU A 160 5.96 3.01 11.71
N SER A 161 5.50 1.83 12.12
CA SER A 161 4.10 1.59 12.51
C SER A 161 4.06 0.82 13.83
N LEU A 162 3.12 1.19 14.68
CA LEU A 162 2.80 0.50 15.92
C LEU A 162 1.34 0.11 15.92
N GLY A 163 1.02 -1.08 16.42
CA GLY A 163 -0.34 -1.58 16.49
C GLY A 163 -0.62 -2.33 17.77
N GLY A 164 -1.87 -2.34 18.17
CA GLY A 164 -2.35 -3.10 19.31
C GLY A 164 -3.74 -3.65 19.08
N LYS A 165 -4.00 -4.82 19.64
CA LYS A 165 -5.32 -5.45 19.70
C LYS A 165 -5.62 -5.83 21.14
N TYR A 166 -6.84 -5.56 21.58
CA TYR A 166 -7.37 -6.03 22.85
C TYR A 166 -8.72 -6.70 22.66
N THR A 167 -8.89 -7.90 23.22
CA THR A 167 -10.13 -8.67 23.13
C THR A 167 -10.73 -8.82 24.53
N PRO A 168 -11.69 -7.96 24.91
CA PRO A 168 -12.39 -8.09 26.18
C PRO A 168 -13.31 -9.31 26.19
N GLY A 169 -13.59 -9.83 27.39
CA GLY A 169 -14.57 -10.91 27.57
C GLY A 169 -14.11 -12.27 27.06
N ASN A 170 -15.01 -12.99 26.42
CA ASN A 170 -14.75 -14.35 25.92
C ASN A 170 -14.03 -14.31 24.59
N VAL A 171 -12.80 -14.86 24.55
CA VAL A 171 -11.96 -14.88 23.34
C VAL A 171 -12.28 -16.03 22.39
N TYR A 172 -13.11 -16.99 22.81
CA TYR A 172 -13.39 -18.21 22.04
C TYR A 172 -14.78 -18.19 21.36
N ARG A 173 -15.73 -17.43 21.91
CA ARG A 173 -17.08 -17.38 21.39
C ARG A 173 -17.43 -15.94 20.94
N ASN A 174 -17.54 -15.75 19.63
CA ASN A 174 -17.85 -14.46 19.01
C ASN A 174 -17.03 -13.30 19.61
N PRO A 175 -15.69 -13.36 19.56
CA PRO A 175 -14.86 -12.34 20.20
C PRO A 175 -15.05 -10.99 19.53
N VAL A 176 -15.14 -9.95 20.34
CA VAL A 176 -15.06 -8.55 19.89
C VAL A 176 -13.69 -8.05 20.28
N SER A 177 -12.93 -7.51 19.32
CA SER A 177 -11.60 -6.98 19.55
C SER A 177 -11.52 -5.51 19.18
N LEU A 178 -10.93 -4.73 20.05
CA LEU A 178 -10.54 -3.34 19.80
C LEU A 178 -9.16 -3.29 19.16
N LEU A 179 -9.02 -2.51 18.11
CA LEU A 179 -7.77 -2.30 17.39
C LEU A 179 -7.36 -0.83 17.51
N LEU A 180 -6.07 -0.61 17.76
CA LEU A 180 -5.44 0.71 17.76
C LEU A 180 -4.17 0.65 16.93
N GLY A 181 -3.90 1.70 16.17
CA GLY A 181 -2.70 1.78 15.35
C GLY A 181 -2.24 3.20 15.14
N THR A 182 -0.93 3.38 15.04
CA THR A 182 -0.30 4.65 14.71
C THR A 182 0.95 4.42 13.88
N GLY A 183 1.37 5.43 13.17
CA GLY A 183 2.64 5.37 12.45
C GLY A 183 3.06 6.72 11.91
N ILE A 184 4.33 6.76 11.56
CA ILE A 184 4.99 7.93 11.00
C ILE A 184 5.77 7.53 9.76
N SER A 185 5.79 8.40 8.75
CA SER A 185 6.60 8.20 7.54
C SER A 185 7.03 9.54 6.95
N ASN A 186 8.23 9.59 6.37
CA ASN A 186 8.58 10.73 5.53
C ASN A 186 7.90 10.60 4.16
N SER A 187 7.58 11.72 3.52
CA SER A 187 7.13 11.73 2.13
C SER A 187 8.25 11.25 1.21
N TYR A 188 7.91 10.45 0.20
CA TYR A 188 8.84 10.07 -0.86
C TYR A 188 8.98 11.14 -1.95
N ILE A 189 8.04 12.09 -2.03
CA ILE A 189 8.07 13.21 -2.96
C ILE A 189 8.73 14.40 -2.29
N VAL A 190 9.69 15.00 -2.98
CA VAL A 190 10.39 16.23 -2.57
C VAL A 190 10.13 17.29 -3.63
N ILE A 191 9.49 18.39 -3.24
CA ILE A 191 9.18 19.52 -4.12
C ILE A 191 10.06 20.69 -3.69
N GLN A 192 10.82 21.26 -4.64
CA GLN A 192 11.73 22.39 -4.36
C GLN A 192 12.67 22.15 -3.16
N LYS A 193 13.22 20.92 -3.04
CA LYS A 193 14.08 20.47 -1.92
C LYS A 193 13.38 20.43 -0.55
N LYS A 194 12.07 20.57 -0.48
CA LYS A 194 11.29 20.56 0.75
C LYS A 194 10.68 19.17 0.99
N LYS A 195 10.71 18.72 2.25
CA LYS A 195 10.30 17.37 2.68
C LYS A 195 9.12 17.46 3.65
N ALA A 196 8.12 16.63 3.45
CA ALA A 196 6.99 16.48 4.37
C ALA A 196 7.14 15.21 5.22
N THR A 197 6.51 15.21 6.37
CA THR A 197 6.41 14.04 7.25
C THR A 197 4.95 13.80 7.56
N ASP A 198 4.49 12.57 7.29
CA ASP A 198 3.12 12.13 7.50
C ASP A 198 3.03 11.29 8.76
N TYR A 199 1.91 11.39 9.45
CA TYR A 199 1.53 10.49 10.54
C TYR A 199 0.11 9.98 10.32
N TYR A 200 -0.22 8.86 10.95
CA TYR A 200 -1.59 8.37 11.00
C TYR A 200 -1.93 7.83 12.38
N ILE A 201 -3.20 7.90 12.70
CA ILE A 201 -3.82 7.24 13.85
C ILE A 201 -5.02 6.46 13.31
N SER A 202 -5.19 5.24 13.78
CA SER A 202 -6.31 4.39 13.40
C SER A 202 -6.90 3.68 14.61
N THR A 203 -8.20 3.45 14.54
CA THR A 203 -8.93 2.61 15.49
C THR A 203 -9.88 1.69 14.74
N GLY A 204 -10.24 0.57 15.33
CA GLY A 204 -11.15 -0.37 14.70
C GLY A 204 -11.73 -1.39 15.66
N LEU A 205 -12.73 -2.09 15.17
CA LEU A 205 -13.40 -3.19 15.84
C LEU A 205 -13.41 -4.41 14.93
N ASN A 206 -13.07 -5.57 15.49
CA ASN A 206 -13.24 -6.85 14.86
C ASN A 206 -14.32 -7.63 15.57
N PHE A 207 -15.29 -8.12 14.83
CA PHE A 207 -16.37 -8.99 15.31
C PHE A 207 -16.09 -10.39 14.79
N GLY A 208 -15.76 -11.32 15.69
CA GLY A 208 -15.66 -12.73 15.37
C GLY A 208 -17.07 -13.28 15.09
N LEU A 209 -17.25 -13.86 13.92
CA LEU A 209 -18.47 -14.50 13.49
C LEU A 209 -18.33 -16.02 13.56
N ARG A 210 -19.42 -16.73 13.25
CA ARG A 210 -19.39 -18.20 13.18
C ARG A 210 -18.39 -18.69 12.12
N ASN A 211 -17.80 -19.87 12.33
CA ASN A 211 -16.84 -20.52 11.42
C ASN A 211 -15.54 -19.74 11.20
N ASN A 212 -15.05 -19.02 12.22
CA ASN A 212 -13.84 -18.19 12.15
C ASN A 212 -13.89 -17.05 11.12
N ASN A 213 -15.08 -16.68 10.67
CA ASN A 213 -15.28 -15.48 9.87
C ASN A 213 -15.09 -14.25 10.76
N VAL A 214 -14.61 -13.16 10.17
CA VAL A 214 -14.40 -11.91 10.90
C VAL A 214 -14.95 -10.74 10.09
N LEU A 215 -15.75 -9.91 10.76
CA LEU A 215 -16.18 -8.61 10.24
C LEU A 215 -15.32 -7.55 10.93
N SER A 216 -14.66 -6.71 10.16
CA SER A 216 -13.80 -5.62 10.66
C SER A 216 -14.34 -4.27 10.20
N PHE A 217 -14.42 -3.34 11.12
CA PHE A 217 -14.72 -1.93 10.87
C PHE A 217 -13.60 -1.09 11.41
N GLY A 218 -13.14 -0.09 10.66
CA GLY A 218 -12.04 0.76 11.09
C GLY A 218 -12.11 2.18 10.54
N LEU A 219 -11.51 3.08 11.30
CA LEU A 219 -11.31 4.49 11.00
C LEU A 219 -9.82 4.79 10.98
N LYS A 220 -9.39 5.61 10.04
CA LYS A 220 -8.02 6.09 9.96
C LYS A 220 -8.00 7.57 9.63
N TYR A 221 -7.28 8.32 10.44
CA TYR A 221 -6.91 9.69 10.15
C TYR A 221 -5.44 9.75 9.76
N LYS A 222 -5.13 10.38 8.63
CA LYS A 222 -3.77 10.69 8.18
C LYS A 222 -3.60 12.19 8.10
N GLY A 223 -2.53 12.71 8.69
CA GLY A 223 -2.18 14.12 8.67
C GLY A 223 -0.69 14.33 8.39
N GLN A 224 -0.32 15.56 8.11
CA GLN A 224 1.06 15.97 7.89
C GLN A 224 1.57 16.74 9.10
N MET A 225 2.73 16.34 9.66
CA MET A 225 3.36 17.03 10.80
C MET A 225 4.13 18.28 10.36
N LYS A 226 4.91 18.16 9.27
CA LYS A 226 5.72 19.24 8.72
C LYS A 226 5.33 19.44 7.26
N VAL A 227 4.76 20.60 6.99
CA VAL A 227 4.44 21.05 5.64
C VAL A 227 5.33 22.25 5.34
N PRO A 228 6.15 22.20 4.32
CA PRO A 228 6.98 23.33 3.94
C PRO A 228 6.15 24.54 3.51
N ASN A 229 6.63 25.76 3.79
CA ASN A 229 5.97 26.99 3.37
C ASN A 229 5.71 26.98 1.84
N GLY A 230 4.48 27.28 1.44
CA GLY A 230 4.05 27.28 0.03
C GLY A 230 3.46 25.94 -0.45
N MET A 231 3.36 24.91 0.39
CA MET A 231 2.60 23.69 0.11
C MET A 231 1.32 23.66 0.94
N GLN A 232 0.26 23.09 0.38
CA GLN A 232 -0.98 22.88 1.11
C GLN A 232 -0.85 21.67 2.04
N LYS A 233 -1.40 21.81 3.24
CA LYS A 233 -1.48 20.72 4.22
C LYS A 233 -2.62 19.78 3.83
N GLU A 234 -2.30 18.51 3.61
CA GLU A 234 -3.28 17.48 3.30
C GLU A 234 -3.62 16.66 4.54
N ASN A 235 -4.90 16.53 4.81
CA ASN A 235 -5.42 15.63 5.81
C ASN A 235 -6.44 14.70 5.14
N SER A 236 -6.42 13.43 5.50
CA SER A 236 -7.39 12.47 4.99
C SER A 236 -8.03 11.66 6.10
N PHE A 237 -9.31 11.38 5.93
CA PHE A 237 -10.08 10.50 6.78
C PHE A 237 -10.56 9.31 5.95
N SER A 238 -10.35 8.09 6.43
CA SER A 238 -10.70 6.87 5.72
C SER A 238 -11.52 5.95 6.60
N LEU A 239 -12.56 5.36 6.00
CA LEU A 239 -13.39 4.31 6.58
C LEU A 239 -13.01 2.99 5.93
N PHE A 240 -12.92 1.92 6.73
CA PHE A 240 -12.63 0.58 6.25
C PHE A 240 -13.71 -0.37 6.74
N LEU A 241 -14.24 -1.16 5.80
CA LEU A 241 -15.07 -2.32 6.06
C LEU A 241 -14.41 -3.52 5.40
N ASN A 242 -14.15 -4.58 6.17
CA ASN A 242 -13.56 -5.80 5.66
C ASN A 242 -14.31 -7.02 6.22
N ILE A 243 -14.55 -7.99 5.36
CA ILE A 243 -15.15 -9.27 5.73
C ILE A 243 -14.15 -10.36 5.33
N THR A 244 -13.71 -11.13 6.32
CA THR A 244 -12.83 -12.28 6.11
C THR A 244 -13.62 -13.56 6.26
N PHE A 245 -13.65 -14.37 5.21
CA PHE A 245 -14.25 -15.70 5.22
C PHE A 245 -13.14 -16.73 5.42
N SER A 246 -13.40 -17.71 6.31
CA SER A 246 -12.51 -18.83 6.55
C SER A 246 -13.29 -20.12 6.40
N GLU A 247 -12.87 -20.97 5.49
CA GLU A 247 -13.46 -22.29 5.28
C GLU A 247 -12.40 -23.36 5.56
N ARG A 248 -12.78 -24.38 6.32
CA ARG A 248 -11.95 -25.56 6.55
C ARG A 248 -12.30 -26.63 5.52
N THR A 249 -11.41 -26.87 4.57
CA THR A 249 -11.51 -28.01 3.67
C THR A 249 -11.08 -29.28 4.39
N TYR A 250 -12.02 -30.20 4.62
CA TYR A 250 -11.72 -31.54 5.11
C TYR A 250 -11.32 -32.41 3.92
N ARG A 251 -10.12 -32.99 3.95
CA ARG A 251 -9.82 -34.16 3.14
C ARG A 251 -10.63 -35.31 3.72
N ALA A 252 -11.61 -35.84 2.98
CA ALA A 252 -12.20 -37.13 3.29
C ALA A 252 -11.06 -38.18 3.28
N LYS A 253 -10.81 -38.83 4.40
CA LYS A 253 -10.01 -40.04 4.40
C LYS A 253 -10.85 -41.11 3.69
N ILE A 254 -10.44 -41.48 2.48
CA ILE A 254 -10.93 -42.66 1.80
C ILE A 254 -10.36 -43.83 2.65
N GLN A 255 -11.23 -44.58 3.31
CA GLN A 255 -10.93 -45.82 3.95
C GLN A 255 -10.77 -46.92 2.93
#